data_8d89b59c0b828cd69472595594127c96
#
_entry.id   8d89b59c0b828cd69472595594127c96
#
_cell.length_a   1.000
_cell.length_b   1.000
_cell.length_c   1.000
_cell.angle_alpha   90.00
_cell.angle_beta   90.00
_cell.angle_gamma   90.00
#
_symmetry.space_group_name_H-M   'P 1'
#
loop_
_entity.id
_entity.type
_entity.pdbx_description
1 polymer ?
#
loop_
_entity_poly.entity_id
_entity_poly.type
_entity_poly.pdbx_seq_one_letter_code
_entity_poly.pdbx_strand_id
1 'polypeptide(L)'
;MKKDGYYSSGQFARMAGVTLRTIRYYDQHDILKPSLVSESGARFYTDTDFARLQQILLLKYLGFSLEDIREMTIEDPDSHFMLNALNVQLKLVQDRIEQMQLVEKTLKDTAQAISEEHTVDWSRMLDLIHLT
;
A
#
# COMPACT_ATOMS: atom_id res chain seq x y z
N MET A 1 17.76 22.30 3.50
CA MET A 1 17.82 23.57 2.75
C MET A 1 17.52 23.31 1.29
N LYS A 2 16.71 24.16 0.69
CA LYS A 2 16.35 24.02 -0.72
C LYS A 2 17.48 24.56 -1.60
N LYS A 3 17.93 23.77 -2.54
CA LYS A 3 18.82 24.18 -3.62
C LYS A 3 17.91 24.59 -4.80
N ASP A 4 18.35 25.52 -5.63
CA ASP A 4 17.52 26.05 -6.72
C ASP A 4 16.84 24.93 -7.52
N GLY A 5 15.52 24.88 -7.48
CA GLY A 5 14.74 23.87 -8.17
C GLY A 5 14.75 22.50 -7.50
N TYR A 6 15.43 22.35 -6.38
CA TYR A 6 15.58 21.07 -5.70
C TYR A 6 15.19 21.15 -4.23
N TYR A 7 14.70 20.03 -3.72
CA TYR A 7 14.34 19.85 -2.31
C TYR A 7 15.28 18.84 -1.68
N SER A 8 15.71 19.12 -0.46
CA SER A 8 16.46 18.12 0.32
C SER A 8 15.55 16.95 0.67
N SER A 9 16.10 15.82 1.05
CA SER A 9 15.33 14.66 1.48
C SER A 9 14.35 15.00 2.61
N GLY A 10 14.80 15.81 3.59
CA GLY A 10 13.95 16.21 4.71
C GLY A 10 12.80 17.12 4.29
N GLN A 11 13.05 18.08 3.41
CA GLN A 11 12.00 18.95 2.87
C GLN A 11 10.99 18.15 2.07
N PHE A 12 11.49 17.25 1.23
CA PHE A 12 10.68 16.40 0.38
C PHE A 12 9.73 15.53 1.21
N ALA A 13 10.27 14.91 2.27
CA ALA A 13 9.48 14.10 3.19
C ALA A 13 8.37 14.93 3.86
N ARG A 14 8.71 16.13 4.33
CA ARG A 14 7.73 17.02 4.97
C ARG A 14 6.62 17.46 4.02
N MET A 15 6.97 17.78 2.77
CA MET A 15 5.99 18.16 1.75
C MET A 15 4.96 17.07 1.51
N ALA A 16 5.39 15.82 1.54
CA ALA A 16 4.53 14.66 1.29
C ALA A 16 3.84 14.13 2.54
N GLY A 17 4.21 14.62 3.72
CA GLY A 17 3.66 14.12 4.98
C GLY A 17 4.14 12.72 5.33
N VAL A 18 5.33 12.34 4.90
CA VAL A 18 5.94 11.05 5.21
C VAL A 18 7.25 11.24 5.98
N THR A 19 7.79 10.17 6.50
CA THR A 19 9.05 10.23 7.24
C THR A 19 10.25 10.25 6.30
N LEU A 20 11.37 10.79 6.77
CA LEU A 20 12.63 10.70 6.06
C LEU A 20 13.03 9.25 5.81
N ARG A 21 12.72 8.37 6.76
CA ARG A 21 12.97 6.93 6.63
C ARG A 21 12.26 6.35 5.41
N THR A 22 11.01 6.76 5.17
CA THR A 22 10.23 6.33 4.01
C THR A 22 10.91 6.75 2.71
N ILE A 23 11.36 8.00 2.64
CA ILE A 23 12.05 8.52 1.45
C ILE A 23 13.35 7.73 1.19
N ARG A 24 14.11 7.46 2.24
CA ARG A 24 15.35 6.66 2.13
C ARG A 24 15.06 5.22 1.70
N TYR A 25 13.98 4.65 2.22
CA TYR A 25 13.55 3.30 1.85
C TYR A 25 13.25 3.21 0.36
N TYR A 26 12.49 4.18 -0.17
CA TYR A 26 12.14 4.22 -1.59
C TYR A 26 13.38 4.40 -2.48
N ASP A 27 14.35 5.16 -2.03
CA ASP A 27 15.63 5.31 -2.74
C ASP A 27 16.40 3.98 -2.76
N GLN A 28 16.54 3.33 -1.62
CA GLN A 28 17.28 2.08 -1.49
C GLN A 28 16.65 0.93 -2.30
N HIS A 29 15.33 0.95 -2.47
CA HIS A 29 14.61 -0.11 -3.17
C HIS A 29 14.24 0.25 -4.61
N ASP A 30 14.87 1.28 -5.15
CA ASP A 30 14.67 1.72 -6.55
C ASP A 30 13.22 2.06 -6.88
N ILE A 31 12.45 2.52 -5.90
CA ILE A 31 11.08 2.98 -6.10
C ILE A 31 11.09 4.44 -6.54
N LEU A 32 11.88 5.27 -5.87
CA LEU A 32 12.03 6.68 -6.20
C LEU A 32 13.45 7.14 -5.87
N LYS A 33 14.23 7.42 -6.89
CA LYS A 33 15.60 7.90 -6.78
C LYS A 33 15.63 9.42 -6.77
N PRO A 34 16.59 10.02 -6.06
CA PRO A 34 16.77 11.47 -6.17
C PRO A 34 17.22 11.86 -7.57
N SER A 35 16.85 13.05 -8.00
CA SER A 35 17.25 13.59 -9.30
C SER A 35 18.67 14.11 -9.29
N LEU A 36 19.22 14.43 -8.12
CA LEU A 36 20.57 14.94 -7.97
C LEU A 36 21.19 14.41 -6.68
N VAL A 37 22.43 13.95 -6.78
CA VAL A 37 23.23 13.58 -5.61
C VAL A 37 24.51 14.44 -5.66
N SER A 38 24.76 15.19 -4.59
CA SER A 38 25.94 16.06 -4.53
C SER A 38 27.22 15.22 -4.29
N GLU A 39 28.37 15.87 -4.41
CA GLU A 39 29.67 15.22 -4.15
C GLU A 39 29.75 14.67 -2.73
N SER A 40 29.10 15.33 -1.77
CA SER A 40 29.05 14.88 -0.37
C SER A 40 28.03 13.78 -0.12
N GLY A 41 27.29 13.36 -1.15
CA GLY A 41 26.26 12.34 -1.02
C GLY A 41 24.89 12.85 -0.62
N ALA A 42 24.70 14.17 -0.54
CA ALA A 42 23.38 14.75 -0.25
C ALA A 42 22.44 14.53 -1.42
N ARG A 43 21.21 14.11 -1.12
CA ARG A 43 20.20 13.78 -2.11
C ARG A 43 19.20 14.91 -2.26
N PHE A 44 18.86 15.21 -3.51
CA PHE A 44 17.92 16.28 -3.87
C PHE A 44 16.86 15.79 -4.84
N TYR A 45 15.65 16.30 -4.66
CA TYR A 45 14.47 15.90 -5.39
C TYR A 45 13.85 17.11 -6.08
N THR A 46 13.12 16.86 -7.16
CA THR A 46 12.47 17.89 -7.97
C THR A 46 10.96 17.84 -7.79
N ASP A 47 10.27 18.81 -8.39
CA ASP A 47 8.80 18.81 -8.46
C ASP A 47 8.28 17.58 -9.23
N THR A 48 9.00 17.15 -10.26
CA THR A 48 8.67 15.94 -10.99
C THR A 48 8.76 14.71 -10.09
N ASP A 49 9.78 14.65 -9.25
CA ASP A 49 9.92 13.59 -8.27
C ASP A 49 8.77 13.62 -7.25
N PHE A 50 8.30 14.82 -6.89
CA PHE A 50 7.18 14.96 -5.98
C PHE A 50 5.89 14.39 -6.59
N ALA A 51 5.64 14.66 -7.88
CA ALA A 51 4.49 14.08 -8.58
C ALA A 51 4.54 12.55 -8.58
N ARG A 52 5.73 11.97 -8.78
CA ARG A 52 5.93 10.53 -8.70
C ARG A 52 5.68 10.00 -7.29
N LEU A 53 6.14 10.72 -6.29
CA LEU A 53 5.92 10.33 -4.90
C LEU A 53 4.42 10.29 -4.57
N GLN A 54 3.67 11.30 -5.04
CA GLN A 54 2.22 11.32 -4.85
C GLN A 54 1.56 10.09 -5.50
N GLN A 55 2.01 9.72 -6.69
CA GLN A 55 1.52 8.53 -7.38
C GLN A 55 1.85 7.26 -6.59
N ILE A 56 3.07 7.13 -6.09
CA ILE A 56 3.50 5.99 -5.27
C ILE A 56 2.63 5.87 -4.02
N LEU A 57 2.40 6.98 -3.33
CA LEU A 57 1.62 6.98 -2.09
C LEU A 57 0.16 6.59 -2.35
N LEU A 58 -0.41 7.04 -3.47
CA LEU A 58 -1.77 6.65 -3.84
C LEU A 58 -1.85 5.15 -4.11
N LEU A 59 -0.94 4.62 -4.92
CA LEU A 59 -0.92 3.21 -5.28
C LEU A 59 -0.68 2.34 -4.03
N LYS A 60 0.17 2.79 -3.13
CA LYS A 60 0.41 2.10 -1.86
C LYS A 60 -0.86 2.06 -1.01
N TYR A 61 -1.58 3.18 -0.93
CA TYR A 61 -2.86 3.25 -0.23
C TYR A 61 -3.88 2.28 -0.84
N LEU A 62 -3.88 2.12 -2.16
CA LEU A 62 -4.78 1.22 -2.87
C LEU A 62 -4.40 -0.26 -2.72
N GLY A 63 -3.31 -0.55 -2.02
CA GLY A 63 -2.93 -1.91 -1.68
C GLY A 63 -1.93 -2.58 -2.61
N PHE A 64 -1.36 -1.85 -3.56
CA PHE A 64 -0.33 -2.42 -4.43
C PHE A 64 0.97 -2.64 -3.65
N SER A 65 1.69 -3.71 -4.00
CA SER A 65 3.02 -3.95 -3.44
C SER A 65 4.03 -2.95 -4.01
N LEU A 66 5.14 -2.73 -3.31
CA LEU A 66 6.19 -1.86 -3.82
C LEU A 66 6.80 -2.37 -5.12
N GLU A 67 6.87 -3.68 -5.28
CA GLU A 67 7.35 -4.29 -6.51
C GLU A 67 6.42 -3.94 -7.69
N ASP A 68 5.11 -4.06 -7.49
CA ASP A 68 4.12 -3.66 -8.49
C ASP A 68 4.21 -2.17 -8.80
N ILE A 69 4.33 -1.34 -7.76
CA ILE A 69 4.41 0.11 -7.89
C ILE A 69 5.65 0.52 -8.70
N ARG A 70 6.77 -0.15 -8.47
CA ARG A 70 8.01 0.13 -9.23
C ARG A 70 7.77 0.09 -10.73
N GLU A 71 6.97 -0.84 -11.21
CA GLU A 71 6.65 -0.99 -12.61
C GLU A 71 5.59 0.00 -13.08
N MET A 72 4.68 0.40 -12.19
CA MET A 72 3.54 1.27 -12.52
C MET A 72 3.88 2.75 -12.56
N THR A 73 4.96 3.17 -11.90
CA THR A 73 5.38 4.57 -11.83
C THR A 73 6.39 4.96 -12.91
N ILE A 74 6.43 4.21 -14.01
CA ILE A 74 7.28 4.51 -15.15
C ILE A 74 6.75 5.76 -15.85
N GLU A 75 7.65 6.54 -16.45
CA GLU A 75 7.29 7.71 -17.26
C GLU A 75 6.32 7.31 -18.36
N ASP A 76 5.30 8.13 -18.56
CA ASP A 76 4.28 7.95 -19.58
C ASP A 76 3.56 6.59 -19.43
N PRO A 77 2.85 6.36 -18.32
CA PRO A 77 2.13 5.13 -18.14
C PRO A 77 1.00 5.01 -19.17
N ASP A 78 0.94 3.86 -19.82
CA ASP A 78 -0.17 3.51 -20.67
C ASP A 78 -1.45 3.46 -19.82
N SER A 79 -2.45 4.26 -20.18
CA SER A 79 -3.71 4.32 -19.43
C SER A 79 -4.43 2.97 -19.40
N HIS A 80 -4.29 2.16 -20.45
CA HIS A 80 -4.86 0.81 -20.47
C HIS A 80 -4.21 -0.10 -19.44
N PHE A 81 -2.89 0.00 -19.33
CA PHE A 81 -2.15 -0.77 -18.32
C PHE A 81 -2.61 -0.39 -16.92
N MET A 82 -2.67 0.91 -16.65
CA MET A 82 -3.08 1.41 -15.33
C MET A 82 -4.53 1.02 -15.02
N LEU A 83 -5.43 1.18 -15.97
CA LEU A 83 -6.84 0.83 -15.79
C LEU A 83 -6.99 -0.65 -15.52
N ASN A 84 -6.29 -1.49 -16.26
CA ASN A 84 -6.32 -2.93 -16.06
C ASN A 84 -5.79 -3.32 -14.68
N ALA A 85 -4.69 -2.71 -14.25
CA ALA A 85 -4.11 -2.96 -12.92
C ALA A 85 -5.09 -2.57 -11.81
N LEU A 86 -5.76 -1.43 -11.94
CA LEU A 86 -6.75 -0.97 -10.97
C LEU A 86 -7.95 -1.91 -10.91
N ASN A 87 -8.41 -2.43 -12.05
CA ASN A 87 -9.52 -3.37 -12.09
C ASN A 87 -9.15 -4.71 -11.46
N VAL A 88 -7.95 -5.20 -11.68
CA VAL A 88 -7.47 -6.41 -11.02
C VAL A 88 -7.41 -6.21 -9.51
N GLN A 89 -6.88 -5.06 -9.07
CA GLN A 89 -6.82 -4.75 -7.64
C GLN A 89 -8.22 -4.63 -7.02
N LEU A 90 -9.16 -4.02 -7.75
CA LEU A 90 -10.55 -3.91 -7.30
C LEU A 90 -11.15 -5.29 -7.06
N LYS A 91 -10.93 -6.22 -7.98
CA LYS A 91 -11.44 -7.59 -7.83
C LYS A 91 -10.87 -8.27 -6.60
N LEU A 92 -9.56 -8.10 -6.35
CA LEU A 92 -8.91 -8.65 -5.17
C LEU A 92 -9.50 -8.08 -3.88
N VAL A 93 -9.77 -6.77 -3.85
CA VAL A 93 -10.39 -6.11 -2.70
C VAL A 93 -11.81 -6.63 -2.48
N GLN A 94 -12.60 -6.77 -3.55
CA GLN A 94 -13.96 -7.29 -3.47
C GLN A 94 -13.98 -8.72 -2.91
N ASP A 95 -13.05 -9.56 -3.36
CA ASP A 95 -12.92 -10.92 -2.85
C ASP A 95 -12.56 -10.94 -1.36
N ARG A 96 -11.68 -10.00 -0.95
CA ARG A 96 -11.30 -9.86 0.46
C ARG A 96 -12.45 -9.38 1.34
N ILE A 97 -13.27 -8.45 0.84
CA ILE A 97 -14.47 -7.99 1.53
C ILE A 97 -15.42 -9.17 1.76
N GLU A 98 -15.67 -9.96 0.71
CA GLU A 98 -16.54 -11.12 0.78
C GLU A 98 -16.02 -12.13 1.81
N GLN A 99 -14.73 -12.39 1.79
CA GLN A 99 -14.09 -13.27 2.78
C GLN A 99 -14.24 -12.72 4.19
N MET A 100 -14.05 -11.41 4.39
CA MET A 100 -14.17 -10.78 5.70
C MET A 100 -15.62 -10.81 6.20
N GLN A 101 -16.59 -10.67 5.32
CA GLN A 101 -18.00 -10.80 5.67
C GLN A 101 -18.31 -12.21 6.19
N LEU A 102 -17.69 -13.21 5.57
CA LEU A 102 -17.85 -14.59 5.99
C LEU A 102 -17.22 -14.85 7.36
N VAL A 103 -16.05 -14.28 7.61
CA VAL A 103 -15.39 -14.33 8.92
C VAL A 103 -16.25 -13.64 9.98
N GLU A 104 -16.83 -12.50 9.65
CA GLU A 104 -17.73 -11.77 10.55
C GLU A 104 -18.93 -12.64 10.94
N LYS A 105 -19.57 -13.26 9.95
CA LYS A 105 -20.71 -14.15 10.20
C LYS A 105 -20.32 -15.30 11.10
N THR A 106 -19.17 -15.93 10.84
CA THR A 106 -18.68 -17.05 11.64
C THR A 106 -18.41 -16.62 13.09
N LEU A 107 -17.82 -15.43 13.29
CA LEU A 107 -17.60 -14.88 14.61
C LEU A 107 -18.92 -14.69 15.39
N LYS A 108 -19.91 -14.11 14.74
CA LYS A 108 -21.24 -13.88 15.35
C LYS A 108 -21.92 -15.19 15.71
N ASP A 109 -21.92 -16.14 14.78
CA ASP A 109 -22.57 -17.45 14.99
C ASP A 109 -21.88 -18.23 16.10
N THR A 110 -20.55 -18.18 16.14
CA THR A 110 -19.75 -18.85 17.17
C THR A 110 -20.03 -18.24 18.55
N ALA A 111 -20.00 -16.93 18.64
CA ALA A 111 -20.25 -16.21 19.90
C ALA A 111 -21.67 -16.52 20.41
N GLN A 112 -22.65 -16.56 19.53
CA GLN A 112 -24.03 -16.85 19.90
C GLN A 112 -24.16 -18.30 20.41
N ALA A 113 -23.53 -19.25 19.72
CA ALA A 113 -23.57 -20.66 20.13
C ALA A 113 -22.98 -20.85 21.53
N ILE A 114 -21.86 -20.21 21.81
CA ILE A 114 -21.22 -20.25 23.12
C ILE A 114 -22.13 -19.61 24.19
N SER A 115 -22.74 -18.49 23.87
CA SER A 115 -23.62 -17.78 24.77
C SER A 115 -24.86 -18.61 25.15
N GLU A 116 -25.42 -19.33 24.19
CA GLU A 116 -26.59 -20.17 24.42
C GLU A 116 -26.27 -21.48 25.18
N GLU A 117 -25.18 -22.12 24.79
CA GLU A 117 -24.81 -23.44 25.34
C GLU A 117 -23.94 -23.36 26.59
N HIS A 118 -23.33 -22.18 26.83
CA HIS A 118 -22.40 -21.93 27.97
C HIS A 118 -21.17 -22.83 27.95
N THR A 119 -20.87 -23.45 26.79
CA THR A 119 -19.72 -24.32 26.58
C THR A 119 -19.17 -24.06 25.18
N VAL A 120 -17.89 -24.44 24.98
CA VAL A 120 -17.25 -24.33 23.66
C VAL A 120 -17.16 -25.71 23.06
N ASP A 121 -17.85 -25.92 21.94
CA ASP A 121 -17.74 -27.14 21.14
C ASP A 121 -16.83 -26.88 19.95
N TRP A 122 -15.58 -27.26 20.10
CA TRP A 122 -14.55 -27.00 19.08
C TRP A 122 -14.81 -27.75 17.78
N SER A 123 -15.43 -28.93 17.84
CA SER A 123 -15.80 -29.68 16.63
C SER A 123 -16.78 -28.89 15.79
N ARG A 124 -17.80 -28.32 16.43
CA ARG A 124 -18.81 -27.52 15.77
C ARG A 124 -18.23 -26.24 15.17
N MET A 125 -17.29 -25.62 15.90
CA MET A 125 -16.61 -24.42 15.40
C MET A 125 -15.80 -24.74 14.15
N LEU A 126 -15.17 -25.89 14.10
CA LEU A 126 -14.43 -26.34 12.93
C LEU A 126 -15.37 -26.56 11.73
N ASP A 127 -16.56 -27.13 11.95
CA ASP A 127 -17.57 -27.30 10.92
C ASP A 127 -18.00 -25.97 10.29
N LEU A 128 -18.13 -24.94 11.11
CA LEU A 128 -18.47 -23.60 10.62
C LEU A 128 -17.39 -23.06 9.68
N ILE A 129 -16.14 -23.33 9.96
CA ILE A 129 -15.04 -22.92 9.10
C ILE A 129 -15.07 -23.68 7.78
N HIS A 130 -15.36 -24.97 7.80
CA HIS A 130 -15.41 -25.81 6.60
C HIS A 130 -16.56 -25.44 5.66
N LEU A 131 -17.59 -24.76 6.13
CA LEU A 131 -18.69 -24.29 5.31
C LEU A 131 -18.32 -23.09 4.43
N THR A 132 -17.16 -22.55 4.63
CA THR A 132 -16.62 -21.45 3.83
C THR A 132 -15.63 -21.96 2.78
#